data_abc2b49fa57de9ffc06ff8146d8f61f9
#
_entry.id   abc2b49fa57de9ffc06ff8146d8f61f9
#
_cell.length_a   1.000
_cell.length_b   1.000
_cell.length_c   1.000
_cell.angle_alpha   90.00
_cell.angle_beta   90.00
_cell.angle_gamma   90.00
#
_symmetry.space_group_name_H-M   'P 1'
#
loop_
_entity.id
_entity.type
_entity.pdbx_description
1 polymer ?
#
loop_
_entity_poly.entity_id
_entity_poly.type
_entity_poly.pdbx_seq_one_letter_code
_entity_poly.pdbx_strand_id
1 'polypeptide(L)'
;MLVLILAFAGVRIANATVYSPEHVVEEDPDALSLTVLPGEYTFAAPKGGKYLTYGDDQKVTVTADEDTSSALSGSTVEFRQRLTEQAVTDAAAKAKEEIDACVAKKEFKVAECGLNSYYEADDRHRNPSWSVEEYPTFMLTDGLNSTDTDPVGELETGQQLYVRTSESGKVKFSYQYRFDDDEPWEDKSTTSPLSGAFMITVTPEEITVQDSHSSNGY
;
A
#
# COMPACT_ATOMS: atom_id res chain seq x y z
N MET A 1 10.89 35.89 9.01
CA MET A 1 10.68 35.35 7.64
C MET A 1 10.36 33.91 7.80
N LEU A 2 9.17 33.50 7.39
CA LEU A 2 8.70 32.12 7.45
C LEU A 2 9.02 31.48 6.10
N VAL A 3 9.80 30.42 6.08
CA VAL A 3 9.95 29.55 4.91
C VAL A 3 8.94 28.43 5.09
N LEU A 4 7.94 28.38 4.23
CA LEU A 4 6.90 27.40 4.23
C LEU A 4 7.18 26.45 3.08
N ILE A 5 7.51 25.23 3.40
CA ILE A 5 7.64 24.16 2.41
C ILE A 5 6.29 23.48 2.30
N LEU A 6 5.62 23.62 1.19
CA LEU A 6 4.34 23.01 0.89
C LEU A 6 4.55 22.03 -0.26
N ALA A 7 4.68 20.78 0.06
CA ALA A 7 4.48 19.73 -0.92
C ALA A 7 2.98 19.58 -1.16
N PHE A 8 2.51 19.89 -2.40
CA PHE A 8 1.20 19.63 -3.00
C PHE A 8 0.22 20.79 -3.21
N ALA A 9 -0.42 20.73 -4.37
CA ALA A 9 -1.43 21.65 -4.85
C ALA A 9 -2.66 21.64 -3.94
N GLY A 10 -3.01 22.81 -3.38
CA GLY A 10 -4.29 23.01 -2.75
C GLY A 10 -4.32 23.61 -1.35
N VAL A 11 -3.17 24.04 -0.81
CA VAL A 11 -3.15 24.69 0.50
C VAL A 11 -3.86 26.05 0.45
N ARG A 12 -4.82 26.25 1.34
CA ARG A 12 -5.48 27.54 1.54
C ARG A 12 -4.95 28.16 2.81
N ILE A 13 -4.40 29.37 2.68
CA ILE A 13 -4.04 30.19 3.82
C ILE A 13 -5.25 31.07 4.16
N ALA A 14 -5.87 30.84 5.32
CA ALA A 14 -6.95 31.69 5.79
C ALA A 14 -6.36 32.94 6.47
N ASN A 15 -6.80 34.12 6.02
CA ASN A 15 -6.45 35.42 6.60
C ASN A 15 -5.00 35.91 6.48
N ALA A 16 -4.23 35.44 5.50
CA ALA A 16 -2.89 35.94 5.25
C ALA A 16 -2.86 36.85 4.01
N THR A 17 -2.21 38.00 4.11
CA THR A 17 -1.75 38.75 2.95
C THR A 17 -0.44 38.11 2.49
N VAL A 18 -0.50 37.34 1.41
CA VAL A 18 0.68 36.66 0.87
C VAL A 18 1.40 37.62 -0.07
N TYR A 19 2.67 37.87 0.19
CA TYR A 19 3.55 38.54 -0.77
C TYR A 19 4.20 37.45 -1.63
N SER A 20 4.16 37.64 -2.96
CA SER A 20 4.78 36.71 -3.89
C SER A 20 6.25 36.50 -3.53
N PRO A 21 6.74 35.29 -3.38
CA PRO A 21 8.14 35.06 -3.07
C PRO A 21 9.03 35.44 -4.27
N GLU A 22 10.07 36.20 -4.04
CA GLU A 22 11.06 36.51 -5.08
C GLU A 22 12.04 35.33 -5.30
N HIS A 23 12.04 34.31 -4.42
CA HIS A 23 12.96 33.17 -4.52
C HIS A 23 12.28 31.88 -4.11
N VAL A 24 12.35 30.89 -4.99
CA VAL A 24 12.07 29.48 -4.72
C VAL A 24 13.37 28.86 -4.17
N VAL A 25 13.29 28.16 -3.06
CA VAL A 25 14.44 27.40 -2.55
C VAL A 25 14.68 26.20 -3.45
N GLU A 26 15.88 26.10 -4.04
CA GLU A 26 16.24 25.11 -5.06
C GLU A 26 16.28 23.64 -4.55
N GLU A 27 16.16 23.41 -3.23
CA GLU A 27 16.32 22.07 -2.64
C GLU A 27 15.04 21.20 -2.72
N ASP A 28 13.86 21.82 -2.90
CA ASP A 28 12.61 21.09 -3.12
C ASP A 28 11.74 21.90 -4.11
N PRO A 29 11.63 21.45 -5.38
CA PRO A 29 10.87 22.16 -6.40
C PRO A 29 9.37 22.26 -6.10
N ASP A 30 8.86 21.43 -5.18
CA ASP A 30 7.45 21.41 -4.75
C ASP A 30 7.21 22.26 -3.49
N ALA A 31 8.25 22.84 -2.92
CA ALA A 31 8.18 23.66 -1.73
C ALA A 31 7.81 25.12 -2.07
N LEU A 32 6.80 25.65 -1.38
CA LEU A 32 6.40 27.04 -1.48
C LEU A 32 6.93 27.85 -0.28
N SER A 33 7.82 28.82 -0.55
CA SER A 33 8.30 29.75 0.47
C SER A 33 7.42 30.99 0.50
N LEU A 34 6.90 31.34 1.67
CA LEU A 34 6.07 32.51 1.87
C LEU A 34 6.67 33.44 2.93
N THR A 35 6.69 34.75 2.62
CA THR A 35 6.99 35.78 3.62
C THR A 35 5.70 36.29 4.20
N VAL A 36 5.54 36.18 5.51
CA VAL A 36 4.33 36.62 6.21
C VAL A 36 4.67 37.54 7.38
N LEU A 37 3.70 38.37 7.78
CA LEU A 37 3.84 39.22 8.97
C LEU A 37 3.72 38.37 10.24
N PRO A 38 4.22 38.86 11.41
CA PRO A 38 3.97 38.21 12.67
C PRO A 38 2.48 38.03 12.94
N GLY A 39 2.11 36.82 13.40
CA GLY A 39 0.70 36.49 13.63
C GLY A 39 0.48 34.97 13.76
N GLU A 40 -0.77 34.59 13.99
CA GLU A 40 -1.20 33.18 13.95
C GLU A 40 -1.79 32.85 12.58
N TYR A 41 -1.34 31.75 12.01
CA TYR A 41 -1.76 31.26 10.70
C TYR A 41 -2.29 29.84 10.83
N THR A 42 -3.39 29.55 10.17
CA THR A 42 -3.93 28.20 10.05
C THR A 42 -3.77 27.72 8.62
N PHE A 43 -3.08 26.61 8.45
CA PHE A 43 -2.90 25.94 7.17
C PHE A 43 -3.87 24.77 7.11
N ALA A 44 -4.82 24.86 6.19
CA ALA A 44 -5.78 23.80 5.98
C ALA A 44 -5.11 22.60 5.33
N ALA A 45 -5.31 21.42 5.89
CA ALA A 45 -4.84 20.18 5.30
C ALA A 45 -5.45 20.01 3.89
N PRO A 46 -4.69 19.44 2.93
CA PRO A 46 -5.24 19.05 1.65
C PRO A 46 -6.41 18.09 1.84
N LYS A 47 -7.39 18.16 0.94
CA LYS A 47 -8.50 17.22 0.98
C LYS A 47 -7.99 15.82 0.72
N GLY A 48 -8.21 14.95 1.67
CA GLY A 48 -8.04 13.51 1.49
C GLY A 48 -9.18 12.92 0.65
N GLY A 49 -9.24 11.61 0.62
CA GLY A 49 -10.28 10.82 -0.03
C GLY A 49 -10.67 9.63 0.83
N LYS A 50 -11.27 8.64 0.20
CA LYS A 50 -11.64 7.39 0.87
C LYS A 50 -10.43 6.65 1.46
N TYR A 51 -9.29 6.67 0.76
CA TYR A 51 -8.14 5.84 1.07
C TYR A 51 -6.91 6.61 1.56
N LEU A 52 -6.86 7.92 1.32
CA LEU A 52 -5.74 8.76 1.70
C LEU A 52 -6.20 9.94 2.57
N THR A 53 -5.38 10.32 3.54
CA THR A 53 -5.58 11.50 4.39
C THR A 53 -4.27 12.24 4.57
N TYR A 54 -4.33 13.52 4.92
CA TYR A 54 -3.17 14.37 5.19
C TYR A 54 -3.12 14.84 6.66
N GLY A 55 -4.02 14.31 7.49
CA GLY A 55 -4.15 14.74 8.87
C GLY A 55 -4.98 16.01 9.04
N ASP A 56 -4.75 16.69 10.14
CA ASP A 56 -5.52 17.89 10.54
C ASP A 56 -4.86 19.18 10.08
N ASP A 57 -5.64 20.26 10.10
CA ASP A 57 -5.15 21.60 9.88
C ASP A 57 -4.03 21.95 10.88
N GLN A 58 -2.98 22.60 10.39
CA GLN A 58 -1.84 22.97 11.21
C GLN A 58 -1.88 24.47 11.55
N LYS A 59 -1.57 24.80 12.81
CA LYS A 59 -1.46 26.17 13.29
C LYS A 59 -0.01 26.53 13.53
N VAL A 60 0.39 27.70 13.03
CA VAL A 60 1.75 28.23 13.19
C VAL A 60 1.65 29.66 13.71
N THR A 61 2.41 29.95 14.76
CA THR A 61 2.59 31.32 15.26
C THR A 61 3.92 31.86 14.72
N VAL A 62 3.87 32.94 13.98
CA VAL A 62 5.04 33.69 13.52
C VAL A 62 5.26 34.85 14.47
N THR A 63 6.44 34.93 15.08
CA THR A 63 6.84 36.05 15.94
C THR A 63 7.78 36.99 15.17
N ALA A 64 7.75 38.28 15.51
CA ALA A 64 8.76 39.19 15.03
C ALA A 64 10.05 38.90 15.80
N ASP A 65 11.08 38.44 15.10
CA ASP A 65 12.42 38.35 15.67
C ASP A 65 13.05 39.74 15.66
N GLU A 66 13.47 40.25 16.83
CA GLU A 66 14.14 41.54 16.95
C GLU A 66 15.57 41.52 16.40
N ASP A 67 16.12 40.35 16.08
CA ASP A 67 17.48 40.15 15.64
C ASP A 67 17.52 39.79 14.14
N THR A 68 17.53 40.81 13.29
CA THR A 68 17.52 40.71 11.84
C THR A 68 18.87 40.23 11.24
N SER A 69 19.82 39.79 12.05
CA SER A 69 21.18 39.45 11.58
C SER A 69 21.46 37.95 11.48
N SER A 70 20.60 37.07 11.95
CA SER A 70 20.82 35.64 11.84
C SER A 70 19.67 34.91 11.17
N ALA A 71 20.08 34.19 10.13
CA ALA A 71 19.37 33.10 9.44
C ALA A 71 17.91 32.88 9.84
N LEU A 72 17.07 33.13 8.89
CA LEU A 72 15.65 32.72 8.78
C LEU A 72 15.27 31.56 9.71
N SER A 73 14.78 31.82 10.90
CA SER A 73 14.07 30.80 11.67
C SER A 73 12.69 30.60 11.05
N GLY A 74 12.64 29.75 10.04
CA GLY A 74 11.39 29.38 9.39
C GLY A 74 10.68 28.27 10.16
N SER A 75 9.36 28.39 10.35
CA SER A 75 8.54 27.25 10.70
C SER A 75 8.14 26.53 9.43
N THR A 76 8.33 25.24 9.39
CA THR A 76 7.91 24.38 8.25
C THR A 76 6.55 23.77 8.60
N VAL A 77 5.64 23.84 7.65
CA VAL A 77 4.36 23.12 7.70
C VAL A 77 4.43 22.03 6.64
N GLU A 78 4.29 20.81 7.05
CA GLU A 78 4.34 19.65 6.16
C GLU A 78 3.08 18.82 6.35
N PHE A 79 2.39 18.55 5.24
CA PHE A 79 1.25 17.62 5.21
C PHE A 79 1.68 16.34 4.52
N ARG A 80 1.81 15.27 5.31
CA ARG A 80 2.20 13.96 4.80
C ARG A 80 0.98 13.12 4.51
N GLN A 81 1.03 12.42 3.40
CA GLN A 81 0.02 11.44 3.04
C GLN A 81 0.04 10.25 4.00
N ARG A 82 -1.15 9.81 4.41
CA ARG A 82 -1.32 8.60 5.21
C ARG A 82 -2.47 7.77 4.65
N LEU A 83 -2.35 6.45 4.81
CA LEU A 83 -3.43 5.53 4.50
C LEU A 83 -4.52 5.63 5.56
N THR A 84 -5.78 5.56 5.12
CA THR A 84 -6.92 5.40 6.02
C THR A 84 -7.05 3.94 6.46
N GLU A 85 -7.77 3.67 7.56
CA GLU A 85 -8.13 2.30 7.95
C GLU A 85 -8.94 1.57 6.87
N GLN A 86 -9.73 2.33 6.11
CA GLN A 86 -10.47 1.78 4.98
C GLN A 86 -9.56 1.30 3.85
N ALA A 87 -8.43 1.99 3.62
CA ALA A 87 -7.43 1.53 2.65
C ALA A 87 -6.89 0.15 3.00
N VAL A 88 -6.53 -0.08 4.27
CA VAL A 88 -6.03 -1.38 4.74
C VAL A 88 -7.08 -2.48 4.54
N THR A 89 -8.32 -2.19 4.91
CA THR A 89 -9.43 -3.14 4.82
C THR A 89 -9.73 -3.52 3.37
N ASP A 90 -9.86 -2.53 2.50
CA ASP A 90 -10.24 -2.77 1.09
C ASP A 90 -9.07 -3.37 0.29
N ALA A 91 -7.82 -3.03 0.63
CA ALA A 91 -6.65 -3.67 0.04
C ALA A 91 -6.59 -5.17 0.38
N ALA A 92 -6.85 -5.54 1.63
CA ALA A 92 -6.94 -6.94 2.05
C ALA A 92 -8.10 -7.69 1.36
N ALA A 93 -9.24 -7.03 1.16
CA ALA A 93 -10.36 -7.60 0.43
C ALA A 93 -10.00 -7.89 -1.03
N LYS A 94 -9.34 -6.95 -1.71
CA LYS A 94 -8.87 -7.14 -3.09
C LYS A 94 -7.83 -8.26 -3.22
N ALA A 95 -6.91 -8.38 -2.25
CA ALA A 95 -5.97 -9.51 -2.24
C ALA A 95 -6.69 -10.86 -2.13
N LYS A 96 -7.79 -10.94 -1.37
CA LYS A 96 -8.63 -12.16 -1.31
C LYS A 96 -9.34 -12.43 -2.64
N GLU A 97 -9.85 -11.40 -3.32
CA GLU A 97 -10.45 -11.53 -4.67
C GLU A 97 -9.44 -12.11 -5.67
N GLU A 98 -8.18 -11.68 -5.63
CA GLU A 98 -7.11 -12.24 -6.48
C GLU A 98 -6.82 -13.71 -6.13
N ILE A 99 -6.77 -14.06 -4.85
CA ILE A 99 -6.62 -15.46 -4.44
C ILE A 99 -7.79 -16.30 -4.95
N ASP A 100 -9.02 -15.81 -4.86
CA ASP A 100 -10.21 -16.53 -5.35
C ASP A 100 -10.16 -16.72 -6.86
N ALA A 101 -9.71 -15.72 -7.61
CA ALA A 101 -9.48 -15.85 -9.04
C ALA A 101 -8.43 -16.90 -9.36
N CYS A 102 -7.38 -17.00 -8.55
CA CYS A 102 -6.34 -18.01 -8.67
C CYS A 102 -6.85 -19.43 -8.43
N VAL A 103 -7.55 -19.66 -7.33
CA VAL A 103 -8.05 -21.01 -6.98
C VAL A 103 -9.18 -21.47 -7.90
N ALA A 104 -9.84 -20.55 -8.59
CA ALA A 104 -10.85 -20.88 -9.60
C ALA A 104 -10.25 -21.57 -10.84
N LYS A 105 -8.94 -21.43 -11.08
CA LYS A 105 -8.24 -22.12 -12.18
C LYS A 105 -8.09 -23.59 -11.84
N LYS A 106 -8.55 -24.45 -12.76
CA LYS A 106 -8.50 -25.90 -12.59
C LYS A 106 -7.22 -26.46 -13.24
N GLU A 107 -6.08 -26.01 -12.75
CA GLU A 107 -4.76 -26.37 -13.28
C GLU A 107 -3.90 -26.96 -12.15
N PHE A 108 -2.97 -27.84 -12.49
CA PHE A 108 -2.02 -28.38 -11.52
C PHE A 108 -1.07 -27.31 -10.99
N LYS A 109 -0.73 -26.33 -11.84
CA LYS A 109 0.13 -25.20 -11.52
C LYS A 109 -0.52 -23.92 -11.99
N VAL A 110 -0.65 -22.96 -11.09
CA VAL A 110 -1.08 -21.60 -11.38
C VAL A 110 0.08 -20.70 -10.99
N ALA A 111 1.08 -20.64 -11.89
CA ALA A 111 2.38 -20.05 -11.61
C ALA A 111 2.31 -18.57 -11.20
N GLU A 112 1.44 -17.80 -11.84
CA GLU A 112 1.21 -16.38 -11.55
C GLU A 112 0.66 -16.14 -10.13
N CYS A 113 0.07 -17.19 -9.54
CA CYS A 113 -0.48 -17.14 -8.18
C CYS A 113 0.37 -17.91 -7.18
N GLY A 114 1.48 -18.52 -7.64
CA GLY A 114 2.33 -19.40 -6.85
C GLY A 114 1.65 -20.65 -6.31
N LEU A 115 0.50 -21.01 -6.85
CA LEU A 115 -0.13 -22.28 -6.54
C LEU A 115 0.53 -23.37 -7.39
N ASN A 116 1.44 -24.10 -6.79
CA ASN A 116 2.19 -25.15 -7.46
C ASN A 116 1.89 -26.49 -6.80
N SER A 117 1.32 -27.43 -7.54
CA SER A 117 1.30 -28.81 -7.11
C SER A 117 2.60 -29.50 -7.53
N TYR A 118 2.97 -30.53 -6.79
CA TYR A 118 4.07 -31.41 -7.17
C TYR A 118 3.73 -32.22 -8.43
N TYR A 119 2.44 -32.40 -8.71
CA TYR A 119 1.95 -33.23 -9.80
C TYR A 119 1.65 -32.41 -11.05
N GLU A 120 1.65 -33.08 -12.19
CA GLU A 120 1.28 -32.56 -13.50
C GLU A 120 0.16 -33.44 -14.10
N ALA A 121 -0.55 -32.91 -15.08
CA ALA A 121 -1.52 -33.70 -15.82
C ALA A 121 -0.80 -34.82 -16.61
N ASP A 122 -1.14 -36.06 -16.32
CA ASP A 122 -0.62 -37.24 -17.00
C ASP A 122 -1.67 -38.37 -16.99
N ASP A 123 -1.27 -39.57 -17.41
CA ASP A 123 -2.17 -40.74 -17.43
C ASP A 123 -2.62 -41.18 -16.03
N ARG A 124 -1.96 -40.72 -14.98
CA ARG A 124 -2.20 -41.08 -13.60
C ARG A 124 -2.84 -39.95 -12.76
N HIS A 125 -2.77 -38.70 -13.23
CA HIS A 125 -3.26 -37.53 -12.49
C HIS A 125 -4.19 -36.70 -13.35
N ARG A 126 -5.40 -36.39 -12.84
CA ARG A 126 -6.39 -35.58 -13.54
C ARG A 126 -7.28 -34.77 -12.58
N ASN A 127 -8.11 -33.93 -13.14
CA ASN A 127 -9.12 -33.15 -12.46
C ASN A 127 -8.58 -32.34 -11.25
N PRO A 128 -7.54 -31.50 -11.48
CA PRO A 128 -7.02 -30.64 -10.41
C PRO A 128 -8.05 -29.61 -9.99
N SER A 129 -8.07 -29.32 -8.71
CA SER A 129 -8.87 -28.23 -8.15
C SER A 129 -8.21 -27.66 -6.91
N TRP A 130 -8.33 -26.37 -6.73
CA TRP A 130 -7.86 -25.64 -5.56
C TRP A 130 -9.04 -25.09 -4.78
N SER A 131 -8.91 -24.99 -3.48
CA SER A 131 -9.89 -24.33 -2.62
C SER A 131 -9.20 -23.72 -1.41
N VAL A 132 -9.62 -22.52 -1.02
CA VAL A 132 -9.14 -21.89 0.21
C VAL A 132 -9.84 -22.53 1.39
N GLU A 133 -9.08 -23.09 2.35
CA GLU A 133 -9.60 -23.58 3.63
C GLU A 133 -9.55 -22.48 4.69
N GLU A 134 -8.51 -21.62 4.62
CA GLU A 134 -8.31 -20.51 5.54
C GLU A 134 -7.62 -19.36 4.78
N TYR A 135 -8.22 -18.17 4.77
CA TYR A 135 -7.57 -17.00 4.15
C TYR A 135 -6.41 -16.50 5.01
N PRO A 136 -5.33 -16.03 4.38
CA PRO A 136 -4.26 -15.37 5.11
C PRO A 136 -4.73 -14.06 5.72
N THR A 137 -4.08 -13.66 6.80
CA THR A 137 -4.16 -12.30 7.31
C THR A 137 -3.20 -11.42 6.52
N PHE A 138 -3.62 -10.22 6.20
CA PHE A 138 -2.82 -9.28 5.38
C PHE A 138 -2.43 -8.04 6.15
N MET A 139 -1.31 -7.46 5.75
CA MET A 139 -0.84 -6.15 6.17
C MET A 139 -0.35 -5.34 4.96
N LEU A 140 -0.39 -4.03 5.08
CA LEU A 140 0.22 -3.12 4.10
C LEU A 140 1.67 -2.84 4.49
N THR A 141 2.58 -2.94 3.51
CA THR A 141 4.01 -2.68 3.67
C THR A 141 4.53 -1.85 2.51
N ASP A 142 5.65 -1.19 2.71
CA ASP A 142 6.37 -0.39 1.73
C ASP A 142 7.45 -1.18 0.95
N GLY A 143 7.51 -2.48 1.15
CA GLY A 143 8.46 -3.35 0.45
C GLY A 143 8.13 -4.84 0.56
N LEU A 144 8.55 -5.59 -0.44
CA LEU A 144 8.37 -7.04 -0.48
C LEU A 144 9.14 -7.78 0.63
N ASN A 145 10.31 -7.26 1.00
CA ASN A 145 11.24 -7.89 1.94
C ASN A 145 11.30 -7.14 3.28
N SER A 146 10.38 -6.20 3.53
CA SER A 146 10.34 -5.51 4.80
C SER A 146 10.13 -6.54 5.91
N THR A 147 11.07 -6.62 6.84
CA THR A 147 10.90 -7.33 8.12
C THR A 147 10.11 -6.49 9.10
N ASP A 148 9.79 -5.26 8.70
CA ASP A 148 9.03 -4.34 9.50
C ASP A 148 7.58 -4.81 9.56
N THR A 149 7.10 -5.05 10.76
CA THR A 149 5.71 -5.45 11.03
C THR A 149 4.84 -4.25 11.34
N ASP A 150 5.43 -3.07 11.32
CA ASP A 150 4.67 -1.85 11.54
C ASP A 150 3.86 -1.48 10.28
N PRO A 151 2.61 -1.09 10.45
CA PRO A 151 1.81 -0.64 9.31
C PRO A 151 2.44 0.61 8.70
N VAL A 152 2.34 0.73 7.39
CA VAL A 152 2.80 1.93 6.66
C VAL A 152 2.16 3.17 7.29
N GLY A 153 2.99 4.03 7.90
CA GLY A 153 2.52 5.22 8.58
C GLY A 153 2.31 6.38 7.61
N GLU A 154 3.38 6.90 7.08
CA GLU A 154 3.41 8.01 6.14
C GLU A 154 3.87 7.53 4.78
N LEU A 155 3.28 8.07 3.72
CA LEU A 155 3.62 7.70 2.35
C LEU A 155 4.60 8.72 1.77
N GLU A 156 5.65 8.20 1.14
CA GLU A 156 6.55 9.00 0.33
C GLU A 156 6.08 9.03 -1.13
N THR A 157 6.40 10.12 -1.84
CA THR A 157 6.05 10.24 -3.25
C THR A 157 6.70 9.13 -4.07
N GLY A 158 5.90 8.36 -4.81
CA GLY A 158 6.39 7.26 -5.63
C GLY A 158 6.71 5.97 -4.88
N GLN A 159 6.39 5.89 -3.59
CA GLN A 159 6.55 4.69 -2.79
C GLN A 159 5.67 3.56 -3.32
N GLN A 160 6.27 2.39 -3.52
CA GLN A 160 5.53 1.17 -3.87
C GLN A 160 4.93 0.54 -2.62
N LEU A 161 3.65 0.21 -2.70
CA LEU A 161 2.91 -0.43 -1.63
C LEU A 161 2.58 -1.87 -1.97
N TYR A 162 2.60 -2.71 -0.95
CA TYR A 162 2.27 -4.12 -1.05
C TYR A 162 1.27 -4.53 0.01
N VAL A 163 0.30 -5.35 -0.39
CA VAL A 163 -0.50 -6.15 0.53
C VAL A 163 0.21 -7.46 0.71
N ARG A 164 0.75 -7.72 1.88
CA ARG A 164 1.52 -8.92 2.19
C ARG A 164 0.84 -9.77 3.25
N THR A 165 0.99 -11.06 3.15
CA THR A 165 0.58 -11.99 4.20
C THR A 165 1.39 -11.73 5.48
N SER A 166 0.70 -11.42 6.56
CA SER A 166 1.26 -11.37 7.93
C SER A 166 1.15 -12.73 8.64
N GLU A 167 0.06 -13.45 8.40
CA GLU A 167 -0.15 -14.81 8.87
C GLU A 167 -0.65 -15.68 7.72
N SER A 168 0.00 -16.81 7.49
CA SER A 168 -0.34 -17.71 6.39
C SER A 168 -1.71 -18.34 6.58
N GLY A 169 -2.50 -18.37 5.52
CA GLY A 169 -3.71 -19.16 5.42
C GLY A 169 -3.41 -20.61 5.01
N LYS A 170 -4.45 -21.29 4.50
CA LYS A 170 -4.37 -22.66 4.01
C LYS A 170 -5.10 -22.83 2.69
N VAL A 171 -4.49 -23.51 1.77
CA VAL A 171 -5.07 -23.89 0.49
C VAL A 171 -5.03 -25.40 0.35
N LYS A 172 -6.15 -25.98 -0.08
CA LYS A 172 -6.29 -27.40 -0.37
C LYS A 172 -6.21 -27.60 -1.87
N PHE A 173 -5.32 -28.48 -2.28
CA PHE A 173 -5.24 -29.03 -3.62
C PHE A 173 -5.88 -30.39 -3.67
N SER A 174 -6.78 -30.64 -4.62
CA SER A 174 -7.45 -31.93 -4.81
C SER A 174 -7.30 -32.36 -6.25
N TYR A 175 -7.15 -33.66 -6.47
CA TYR A 175 -6.99 -34.26 -7.78
C TYR A 175 -7.42 -35.71 -7.74
N GLN A 176 -7.57 -36.32 -8.92
CA GLN A 176 -7.79 -37.75 -9.07
C GLN A 176 -6.51 -38.43 -9.48
N TYR A 177 -6.25 -39.59 -8.85
CA TYR A 177 -5.08 -40.42 -9.09
C TYR A 177 -5.48 -41.85 -9.36
N ARG A 178 -4.74 -42.56 -10.24
CA ARG A 178 -4.79 -44.01 -10.41
C ARG A 178 -3.37 -44.55 -10.52
N PHE A 179 -3.12 -45.75 -10.04
CA PHE A 179 -1.82 -46.40 -10.12
C PHE A 179 -1.58 -47.02 -11.49
N ASP A 180 -2.58 -47.78 -11.99
CA ASP A 180 -2.57 -48.44 -13.31
C ASP A 180 -3.84 -48.09 -14.10
N ASP A 181 -3.79 -48.34 -15.43
CA ASP A 181 -4.90 -48.00 -16.33
C ASP A 181 -6.18 -48.77 -16.05
N ASP A 182 -6.09 -49.96 -15.49
CA ASP A 182 -7.22 -50.81 -15.13
C ASP A 182 -7.77 -50.51 -13.74
N GLU A 183 -7.13 -49.62 -12.97
CA GLU A 183 -7.60 -49.29 -11.63
C GLU A 183 -8.59 -48.11 -11.63
N PRO A 184 -9.52 -48.09 -10.65
CA PRO A 184 -10.42 -46.98 -10.50
C PRO A 184 -9.68 -45.70 -10.05
N TRP A 185 -10.19 -44.55 -10.46
CA TRP A 185 -9.68 -43.27 -10.02
C TRP A 185 -10.01 -43.03 -8.54
N GLU A 186 -9.01 -42.64 -7.78
CA GLU A 186 -9.14 -42.28 -6.37
C GLU A 186 -9.00 -40.76 -6.19
N ASP A 187 -9.85 -40.18 -5.35
CA ASP A 187 -9.69 -38.77 -4.97
C ASP A 187 -8.56 -38.60 -3.95
N LYS A 188 -7.65 -37.73 -4.25
CA LYS A 188 -6.53 -37.36 -3.36
C LYS A 188 -6.58 -35.88 -3.08
N SER A 189 -6.06 -35.48 -1.91
CA SER A 189 -5.90 -34.08 -1.59
C SER A 189 -4.72 -33.85 -0.65
N THR A 190 -4.18 -32.65 -0.72
CA THR A 190 -3.14 -32.16 0.18
C THR A 190 -3.43 -30.70 0.54
N THR A 191 -3.06 -30.28 1.75
CA THR A 191 -3.19 -28.91 2.21
C THR A 191 -1.79 -28.32 2.37
N SER A 192 -1.64 -27.09 1.91
CA SER A 192 -0.39 -26.32 1.97
C SER A 192 -0.64 -24.93 2.55
N PRO A 193 0.38 -24.29 3.14
CA PRO A 193 0.29 -22.89 3.53
C PRO A 193 -0.05 -22.01 2.32
N LEU A 194 -0.88 -21.00 2.54
CA LEU A 194 -1.21 -19.99 1.55
C LEU A 194 -0.64 -18.66 2.01
N SER A 195 0.30 -18.14 1.24
CA SER A 195 0.91 -16.83 1.48
C SER A 195 1.21 -16.14 0.16
N GLY A 196 1.28 -14.83 0.18
CA GLY A 196 1.58 -14.04 -1.01
C GLY A 196 1.79 -12.58 -0.69
N ALA A 197 2.23 -11.85 -1.70
CA ALA A 197 2.32 -10.41 -1.69
C ALA A 197 1.78 -9.87 -3.01
N PHE A 198 1.00 -8.82 -2.94
CA PHE A 198 0.37 -8.18 -4.09
C PHE A 198 0.82 -6.73 -4.12
N MET A 199 1.38 -6.28 -5.24
CA MET A 199 1.67 -4.87 -5.45
C MET A 199 0.37 -4.11 -5.69
N ILE A 200 0.18 -2.99 -5.00
CA ILE A 200 -1.02 -2.17 -5.12
C ILE A 200 -0.68 -0.73 -5.45
N THR A 201 -1.61 -0.10 -6.14
CA THR A 201 -1.65 1.36 -6.29
C THR A 201 -2.84 1.89 -5.50
N VAL A 202 -2.57 2.90 -4.67
CA VAL A 202 -3.60 3.59 -3.88
C VAL A 202 -3.69 5.03 -4.36
N THR A 203 -4.90 5.43 -4.72
CA THR A 203 -5.28 6.82 -4.99
C THR A 203 -6.27 7.29 -3.93
N PRO A 204 -6.63 8.58 -3.85
CA PRO A 204 -7.64 9.03 -2.90
C PRO A 204 -8.97 8.26 -2.97
N GLU A 205 -9.36 7.77 -4.16
CA GLU A 205 -10.67 7.18 -4.43
C GLU A 205 -10.64 5.70 -4.79
N GLU A 206 -9.47 5.15 -5.15
CA GLU A 206 -9.36 3.79 -5.67
C GLU A 206 -8.12 3.05 -5.17
N ILE A 207 -8.28 1.73 -4.98
CA ILE A 207 -7.18 0.78 -4.77
C ILE A 207 -7.22 -0.23 -5.92
N THR A 208 -6.09 -0.41 -6.59
CA THR A 208 -5.92 -1.42 -7.64
C THR A 208 -4.78 -2.37 -7.31
N VAL A 209 -4.96 -3.65 -7.58
CA VAL A 209 -3.88 -4.65 -7.56
C VAL A 209 -3.21 -4.62 -8.93
N GLN A 210 -1.88 -4.48 -8.96
CA GLN A 210 -1.13 -4.39 -10.22
C GLN A 210 -0.52 -5.74 -10.62
N ASP A 211 0.14 -6.41 -9.68
CA ASP A 211 0.79 -7.69 -9.92
C ASP A 211 0.74 -8.55 -8.65
N SER A 212 0.64 -9.85 -8.84
CA SER A 212 0.78 -10.81 -7.75
C SER A 212 2.20 -11.37 -7.76
N HIS A 213 2.94 -11.16 -6.68
CA HIS A 213 4.17 -11.88 -6.42
C HIS A 213 3.88 -12.91 -5.33
N SER A 214 3.62 -14.15 -5.72
CA SER A 214 3.57 -15.20 -4.74
C SER A 214 4.97 -15.76 -4.53
N SER A 215 5.52 -15.52 -3.37
CA SER A 215 6.72 -16.22 -2.91
C SER A 215 6.28 -17.46 -2.14
N ASN A 216 6.06 -18.57 -2.83
CA ASN A 216 6.13 -19.85 -2.16
C ASN A 216 7.63 -20.12 -1.90
N GLY A 217 8.10 -19.62 -0.75
CA GLY A 217 9.39 -20.05 -0.21
C GLY A 217 9.28 -21.52 0.19
N TYR A 218 10.09 -22.34 -0.46
CA TYR A 218 10.44 -23.66 0.03
C TYR A 218 11.37 -23.51 1.23
#